data_947596bd3a36a313a01fe4c92421d522
#
_entry.id   947596bd3a36a313a01fe4c92421d522
#
_cell.length_a   1.000
_cell.length_b   1.000
_cell.length_c   1.000
_cell.angle_alpha   90.00
_cell.angle_beta   90.00
_cell.angle_gamma   90.00
#
_symmetry.space_group_name_H-M   'P 1'
#
loop_
_entity.id
_entity.type
_entity.pdbx_description
1 polymer ?
#
loop_
_entity_poly.entity_id
_entity_poly.type
_entity_poly.pdbx_seq_one_letter_code
_entity_poly.pdbx_strand_id
1 'polypeptide(L)'
;LAPTGRAAKVFSHYAQHPAYTIHKKIYRQRNFSNDLDNFSLDDNLHQHTLFIVDEASMIANDGLAGAVFGTGRLLDDLIQYVYAGTGCRLMLIGDTAQLPPVGEEESPALSADKLRGYGMEVYEAQLTEVVRQMHDSGILWNATELRRYISEENFLTLPSVRVEGFPDIRMVSGSELIEVINDCYGQAGMDETIVVCRSNKRANIYNKGIRNMILYREEELESGDLLMVAKNNYFWAENCKEIDFIANGDIAVVRRVRKERDMYGFRFADVLLRFPDYDDLELEVTLLLDTLHTETPALPKEMSDKLFCSVLEDYA
;
A
#
# COMPACT_ATOMS: atom_id res chain seq x y z
N LEU A 1 13.02 7.24 0.67
CA LEU A 1 12.08 6.63 -0.26
C LEU A 1 11.30 5.52 0.42
N ALA A 2 10.16 5.08 -0.15
CA ALA A 2 9.44 3.89 0.29
C ALA A 2 8.70 3.23 -0.89
N PRO A 3 8.31 1.94 -0.79
CA PRO A 3 7.54 1.26 -1.84
C PRO A 3 6.13 1.81 -2.04
N THR A 4 5.49 2.30 -0.97
CA THR A 4 4.11 2.80 -0.99
C THR A 4 4.03 4.28 -0.61
N GLY A 5 2.94 4.96 -1.02
CA GLY A 5 2.69 6.36 -0.68
C GLY A 5 2.57 6.58 0.82
N ARG A 6 1.82 5.71 1.52
CA ARG A 6 1.65 5.79 2.97
C ARG A 6 2.98 5.63 3.72
N ALA A 7 3.80 4.64 3.34
CA ALA A 7 5.12 4.46 3.95
C ALA A 7 6.03 5.67 3.70
N ALA A 8 6.00 6.24 2.48
CA ALA A 8 6.77 7.45 2.17
C ALA A 8 6.34 8.64 3.05
N LYS A 9 5.04 8.84 3.30
CA LYS A 9 4.54 9.89 4.20
C LYS A 9 4.98 9.70 5.64
N VAL A 10 4.79 8.48 6.17
CA VAL A 10 5.22 8.15 7.54
C VAL A 10 6.72 8.40 7.68
N PHE A 11 7.51 7.94 6.71
CA PHE A 11 8.95 8.16 6.70
C PHE A 11 9.30 9.66 6.58
N SER A 12 8.59 10.43 5.76
CA SER A 12 8.76 11.89 5.65
C SER A 12 8.50 12.60 6.99
N HIS A 13 7.43 12.19 7.69
CA HIS A 13 7.09 12.75 8.99
C HIS A 13 8.17 12.52 10.04
N TYR A 14 8.66 11.28 10.17
CA TYR A 14 9.72 10.97 11.13
C TYR A 14 11.09 11.54 10.76
N ALA A 15 11.42 11.55 9.47
CA ALA A 15 12.69 12.09 8.98
C ALA A 15 12.73 13.62 8.97
N GLN A 16 11.59 14.32 9.09
CA GLN A 16 11.44 15.77 8.92
C GLN A 16 11.99 16.26 7.56
N HIS A 17 11.96 15.37 6.56
CA HIS A 17 12.41 15.64 5.19
C HIS A 17 11.42 14.99 4.20
N PRO A 18 11.20 15.60 3.02
CA PRO A 18 10.35 15.03 2.00
C PRO A 18 10.81 13.63 1.61
N ALA A 19 9.89 12.67 1.65
CA ALA A 19 10.10 11.33 1.14
C ALA A 19 9.08 11.04 0.04
N TYR A 20 9.49 10.23 -0.93
CA TYR A 20 8.70 9.91 -2.11
C TYR A 20 8.61 8.40 -2.26
N THR A 21 7.63 7.93 -3.03
CA THR A 21 7.65 6.55 -3.44
C THR A 21 8.84 6.29 -4.37
N ILE A 22 9.34 5.05 -4.35
CA ILE A 22 10.42 4.64 -5.26
C ILE A 22 10.00 4.97 -6.69
N HIS A 23 8.80 4.55 -7.10
CA HIS A 23 8.27 4.77 -8.44
C HIS A 23 8.26 6.25 -8.85
N LYS A 24 7.76 7.13 -7.98
CA LYS A 24 7.75 8.58 -8.26
C LYS A 24 9.15 9.15 -8.43
N LYS A 25 10.15 8.60 -7.71
CA LYS A 25 11.50 9.14 -7.72
C LYS A 25 12.34 8.67 -8.89
N ILE A 26 12.18 7.41 -9.33
CA ILE A 26 13.08 6.82 -10.31
C ILE A 26 12.50 6.73 -11.73
N TYR A 27 11.16 6.91 -11.88
CA TYR A 27 10.53 6.82 -13.20
C TYR A 27 9.93 8.17 -13.63
N ARG A 28 9.95 8.39 -14.94
CA ARG A 28 9.23 9.49 -15.59
C ARG A 28 8.42 8.98 -16.78
N GLN A 29 7.33 9.66 -17.08
CA GLN A 29 6.53 9.39 -18.25
C GLN A 29 7.27 9.90 -19.50
N ARG A 30 7.50 9.04 -20.49
CA ARG A 30 7.96 9.47 -21.82
C ARG A 30 6.80 10.05 -22.61
N ASN A 31 7.05 11.18 -23.30
CA ASN A 31 6.10 11.98 -24.06
C ASN A 31 4.99 11.17 -24.78
N PHE A 32 3.80 11.81 -24.83
CA PHE A 32 2.58 11.45 -25.52
C PHE A 32 2.80 10.90 -26.95
N SER A 33 3.12 9.64 -27.06
CA SER A 33 2.92 8.87 -28.27
C SER A 33 2.18 7.61 -27.91
N ASN A 34 0.98 7.46 -28.39
CA ASN A 34 0.03 6.34 -28.42
C ASN A 34 0.15 5.10 -27.49
N ASP A 35 1.21 4.96 -26.71
CA ASP A 35 1.40 3.99 -25.64
C ASP A 35 1.26 4.70 -24.29
N LEU A 36 0.04 4.77 -23.78
CA LEU A 36 -0.37 5.56 -22.62
C LEU A 36 0.25 5.13 -21.27
N ASP A 37 1.07 4.09 -21.21
CA ASP A 37 1.49 3.48 -19.95
C ASP A 37 2.98 3.14 -19.84
N ASN A 38 3.88 3.67 -20.65
CA ASN A 38 5.30 3.35 -20.53
C ASN A 38 6.08 4.40 -19.75
N PHE A 39 6.35 4.12 -18.47
CA PHE A 39 7.27 4.89 -17.66
C PHE A 39 8.69 4.35 -17.84
N SER A 40 9.63 5.21 -18.16
CA SER A 40 11.05 4.86 -18.25
C SER A 40 11.83 5.35 -17.05
N LEU A 41 12.96 4.71 -16.79
CA LEU A 41 13.89 5.16 -15.76
C LEU A 41 14.32 6.62 -16.07
N ASP A 42 14.30 7.46 -15.04
CA ASP A 42 14.74 8.86 -15.13
C ASP A 42 16.26 8.97 -14.94
N ASP A 43 16.82 10.10 -15.33
CA ASP A 43 18.24 10.39 -15.11
C ASP A 43 18.48 10.81 -13.65
N ASN A 44 19.44 10.17 -12.98
CA ASN A 44 19.84 10.57 -11.63
C ASN A 44 20.81 11.74 -11.67
N LEU A 45 20.30 12.95 -11.42
CA LEU A 45 21.11 14.17 -11.36
C LEU A 45 21.73 14.44 -9.98
N HIS A 46 21.50 13.56 -9.00
CA HIS A 46 22.06 13.69 -7.65
C HIS A 46 23.54 13.34 -7.63
N GLN A 47 24.29 14.01 -6.76
CA GLN A 47 25.70 13.75 -6.49
C GLN A 47 25.92 13.58 -4.99
N HIS A 48 26.82 12.65 -4.62
CA HIS A 48 27.21 12.39 -3.23
C HIS A 48 26.00 12.25 -2.28
N THR A 49 24.95 11.59 -2.76
CA THR A 49 23.66 11.49 -2.06
C THR A 49 23.46 10.08 -1.53
N LEU A 50 23.01 9.98 -0.28
CA LEU A 50 22.55 8.73 0.30
C LEU A 50 21.04 8.58 0.06
N PHE A 51 20.65 7.58 -0.71
CA PHE A 51 19.25 7.18 -0.88
C PHE A 51 18.90 6.20 0.23
N ILE A 52 17.95 6.57 1.08
CA ILE A 52 17.43 5.72 2.14
C ILE A 52 16.06 5.21 1.69
N VAL A 53 15.88 3.89 1.70
CA VAL A 53 14.62 3.23 1.35
C VAL A 53 14.11 2.47 2.56
N ASP A 54 12.97 2.89 3.07
CA ASP A 54 12.25 2.21 4.15
C ASP A 54 11.27 1.18 3.58
N GLU A 55 10.84 0.21 4.39
CA GLU A 55 9.96 -0.90 3.99
C GLU A 55 10.50 -1.71 2.80
N ALA A 56 11.83 -1.92 2.74
CA ALA A 56 12.47 -2.64 1.65
C ALA A 56 12.03 -4.11 1.54
N SER A 57 11.39 -4.67 2.57
CA SER A 57 10.75 -6.00 2.54
C SER A 57 9.69 -6.16 1.44
N MET A 58 9.12 -5.07 0.94
CA MET A 58 8.11 -5.06 -0.12
C MET A 58 8.69 -4.92 -1.54
N ILE A 59 10.01 -4.78 -1.71
CA ILE A 59 10.64 -4.60 -3.01
C ILE A 59 10.77 -5.95 -3.70
N ALA A 60 10.08 -6.12 -4.83
CA ALA A 60 10.18 -7.28 -5.71
C ALA A 60 11.26 -7.09 -6.79
N ASN A 61 11.74 -8.20 -7.37
CA ASN A 61 12.61 -8.18 -8.52
C ASN A 61 12.21 -9.17 -9.62
N ASP A 62 11.09 -9.87 -9.47
CA ASP A 62 10.52 -10.69 -10.52
C ASP A 62 9.81 -9.81 -11.55
N GLY A 63 10.34 -9.79 -12.78
CA GLY A 63 9.78 -9.01 -13.86
C GLY A 63 8.41 -9.53 -14.28
N LEU A 64 7.36 -8.73 -14.06
CA LEU A 64 6.02 -9.03 -14.55
C LEU A 64 5.95 -8.76 -16.06
N ALA A 65 5.52 -9.74 -16.84
CA ALA A 65 5.24 -9.53 -18.26
C ALA A 65 4.17 -8.44 -18.43
N GLY A 66 4.49 -7.37 -19.18
CA GLY A 66 3.61 -6.21 -19.36
C GLY A 66 3.76 -5.14 -18.27
N ALA A 67 4.93 -5.03 -17.67
CA ALA A 67 5.23 -3.99 -16.70
C ALA A 67 5.03 -2.59 -17.29
N VAL A 68 4.28 -1.77 -16.57
CA VAL A 68 4.03 -0.35 -16.91
C VAL A 68 5.25 0.51 -16.59
N PHE A 69 6.06 0.10 -15.62
CA PHE A 69 7.21 0.85 -15.13
C PHE A 69 8.53 0.16 -15.45
N GLY A 70 9.44 0.88 -16.11
CA GLY A 70 10.81 0.49 -16.38
C GLY A 70 10.96 -0.92 -16.96
N THR A 71 11.83 -1.72 -16.35
CA THR A 71 12.04 -3.13 -16.73
C THR A 71 11.03 -4.09 -16.10
N GLY A 72 10.20 -3.60 -15.17
CA GLY A 72 9.35 -4.42 -14.30
C GLY A 72 10.08 -5.05 -13.12
N ARG A 73 11.38 -4.82 -12.99
CA ARG A 73 12.25 -5.29 -11.91
C ARG A 73 12.64 -4.09 -11.04
N LEU A 74 11.85 -3.87 -9.99
CA LEU A 74 11.96 -2.64 -9.19
C LEU A 74 13.33 -2.49 -8.53
N LEU A 75 13.91 -3.60 -8.03
CA LEU A 75 15.25 -3.55 -7.42
C LEU A 75 16.33 -3.23 -8.42
N ASP A 76 16.31 -3.86 -9.62
CA ASP A 76 17.27 -3.60 -10.69
C ASP A 76 17.23 -2.14 -11.10
N ASP A 77 16.03 -1.61 -11.34
CA ASP A 77 15.81 -0.23 -11.76
C ASP A 77 16.23 0.77 -10.66
N LEU A 78 15.96 0.47 -9.39
CA LEU A 78 16.40 1.29 -8.26
C LEU A 78 17.93 1.35 -8.15
N ILE A 79 18.59 0.21 -8.24
CA ILE A 79 20.06 0.12 -8.20
C ILE A 79 20.65 0.88 -9.38
N GLN A 80 20.15 0.64 -10.59
CA GLN A 80 20.60 1.35 -11.77
C GLN A 80 20.44 2.86 -11.63
N TYR A 81 19.28 3.34 -11.15
CA TYR A 81 19.05 4.76 -10.93
C TYR A 81 20.04 5.34 -9.93
N VAL A 82 20.16 4.74 -8.73
CA VAL A 82 21.01 5.28 -7.67
C VAL A 82 22.46 5.39 -8.10
N TYR A 83 23.01 4.31 -8.70
CA TYR A 83 24.43 4.24 -9.04
C TYR A 83 24.77 4.88 -10.39
N ALA A 84 23.80 5.35 -11.17
CA ALA A 84 24.01 6.29 -12.27
C ALA A 84 24.49 7.67 -11.78
N GLY A 85 24.14 8.04 -10.53
CA GLY A 85 24.57 9.30 -9.92
C GLY A 85 25.99 9.22 -9.35
N THR A 86 26.77 10.31 -9.50
CA THR A 86 28.16 10.36 -9.02
C THR A 86 28.26 10.31 -7.51
N GLY A 87 28.94 9.29 -6.96
CA GLY A 87 29.17 9.15 -5.53
C GLY A 87 27.90 8.86 -4.69
N CYS A 88 26.81 8.46 -5.34
CA CYS A 88 25.58 8.08 -4.66
C CYS A 88 25.69 6.73 -3.98
N ARG A 89 24.93 6.55 -2.91
CA ARG A 89 24.89 5.32 -2.10
C ARG A 89 23.44 4.97 -1.78
N LEU A 90 23.19 3.68 -1.50
CA LEU A 90 21.87 3.14 -1.17
C LEU A 90 21.90 2.54 0.24
N MET A 91 20.87 2.83 1.04
CA MET A 91 20.59 2.17 2.31
C MET A 91 19.19 1.58 2.22
N LEU A 92 19.08 0.28 2.44
CA LEU A 92 17.82 -0.45 2.44
C LEU A 92 17.47 -0.82 3.88
N ILE A 93 16.29 -0.41 4.34
CA ILE A 93 15.79 -0.67 5.70
C ILE A 93 14.52 -1.49 5.56
N GLY A 94 14.42 -2.59 6.28
CA GLY A 94 13.25 -3.46 6.24
C GLY A 94 13.32 -4.56 7.27
N ASP A 95 12.28 -5.38 7.30
CA ASP A 95 12.13 -6.46 8.26
C ASP A 95 11.81 -7.76 7.52
N THR A 96 12.71 -8.73 7.58
CA THR A 96 12.57 -10.03 6.92
C THR A 96 11.45 -10.91 7.51
N ALA A 97 10.94 -10.58 8.70
CA ALA A 97 9.78 -11.26 9.29
C ALA A 97 8.44 -10.64 8.89
N GLN A 98 8.45 -9.51 8.17
CA GLN A 98 7.25 -8.94 7.55
C GLN A 98 6.92 -9.63 6.22
N LEU A 99 5.73 -9.34 5.67
CA LEU A 99 5.29 -9.96 4.43
C LEU A 99 6.26 -9.64 3.28
N PRO A 100 6.72 -10.67 2.56
CA PRO A 100 7.55 -10.49 1.37
C PRO A 100 6.74 -9.94 0.19
N PRO A 101 7.39 -9.56 -0.91
CA PRO A 101 6.70 -9.20 -2.14
C PRO A 101 5.82 -10.34 -2.65
N VAL A 102 4.75 -10.00 -3.36
CA VAL A 102 3.84 -11.00 -3.92
C VAL A 102 4.58 -11.90 -4.91
N GLY A 103 4.55 -13.21 -4.64
CA GLY A 103 5.20 -14.22 -5.48
C GLY A 103 6.65 -14.56 -5.10
N GLU A 104 7.23 -13.85 -4.15
CA GLU A 104 8.57 -14.13 -3.63
C GLU A 104 8.49 -14.63 -2.18
N GLU A 105 9.42 -15.50 -1.78
CA GLU A 105 9.48 -16.00 -0.38
C GLU A 105 10.13 -14.99 0.55
N GLU A 106 11.06 -14.19 0.02
CA GLU A 106 11.73 -13.09 0.73
C GLU A 106 12.09 -11.97 -0.24
N SER A 107 12.18 -10.74 0.26
CA SER A 107 12.58 -9.60 -0.58
C SER A 107 14.05 -9.71 -1.00
N PRO A 108 14.37 -9.65 -2.30
CA PRO A 108 15.73 -9.61 -2.79
C PRO A 108 16.51 -8.38 -2.30
N ALA A 109 15.81 -7.31 -1.94
CA ALA A 109 16.40 -6.08 -1.44
C ALA A 109 16.98 -6.21 -0.01
N LEU A 110 16.58 -7.23 0.75
CA LEU A 110 17.11 -7.52 2.09
C LEU A 110 18.09 -8.70 2.11
N SER A 111 18.42 -9.26 0.95
CA SER A 111 19.39 -10.34 0.82
C SER A 111 20.76 -9.79 0.44
N ALA A 112 21.73 -9.83 1.35
CA ALA A 112 23.09 -9.35 1.09
C ALA A 112 23.77 -10.09 -0.06
N ASP A 113 23.51 -11.39 -0.20
CA ASP A 113 24.11 -12.19 -1.27
C ASP A 113 23.55 -11.79 -2.64
N LYS A 114 22.25 -11.52 -2.74
CA LYS A 114 21.65 -10.99 -3.97
C LYS A 114 22.23 -9.61 -4.30
N LEU A 115 22.38 -8.74 -3.31
CA LEU A 115 22.99 -7.41 -3.50
C LEU A 115 24.47 -7.46 -3.89
N ARG A 116 25.26 -8.37 -3.31
CA ARG A 116 26.66 -8.62 -3.73
C ARG A 116 26.74 -9.11 -5.17
N GLY A 117 25.72 -9.82 -5.66
CA GLY A 117 25.61 -10.25 -7.05
C GLY A 117 25.63 -9.12 -8.07
N TYR A 118 25.26 -7.89 -7.68
CA TYR A 118 25.41 -6.68 -8.51
C TYR A 118 26.87 -6.12 -8.51
N GLY A 119 27.81 -6.77 -7.86
CA GLY A 119 29.20 -6.29 -7.75
C GLY A 119 29.38 -5.17 -6.73
N MET A 120 28.42 -5.00 -5.81
CA MET A 120 28.45 -3.96 -4.78
C MET A 120 29.12 -4.48 -3.50
N GLU A 121 29.77 -3.57 -2.79
CA GLU A 121 30.19 -3.79 -1.40
C GLU A 121 28.98 -3.57 -0.48
N VAL A 122 28.61 -4.61 0.27
CA VAL A 122 27.38 -4.62 1.09
C VAL A 122 27.76 -4.74 2.57
N TYR A 123 27.28 -3.79 3.36
CA TYR A 123 27.36 -3.79 4.82
C TYR A 123 26.00 -4.10 5.39
N GLU A 124 25.93 -4.99 6.37
CA GLU A 124 24.71 -5.39 7.04
C GLU A 124 24.75 -4.98 8.50
N ALA A 125 23.61 -4.50 9.00
CA ALA A 125 23.40 -4.26 10.42
C ALA A 125 21.99 -4.72 10.81
N GLN A 126 21.87 -5.41 11.93
CA GLN A 126 20.60 -5.90 12.45
C GLN A 126 20.26 -5.20 13.75
N LEU A 127 19.06 -4.61 13.80
CA LEU A 127 18.47 -4.05 15.02
C LEU A 127 17.62 -5.13 15.70
N THR A 128 17.97 -5.52 16.90
CA THR A 128 17.31 -6.63 17.62
C THR A 128 16.49 -6.17 18.82
N GLU A 129 16.67 -4.93 19.27
CA GLU A 129 15.94 -4.38 20.41
C GLU A 129 14.61 -3.77 19.98
N VAL A 130 13.51 -4.18 20.63
CA VAL A 130 12.17 -3.65 20.38
C VAL A 130 11.89 -2.50 21.34
N VAL A 131 11.72 -1.30 20.79
CA VAL A 131 11.53 -0.07 21.59
C VAL A 131 10.05 0.37 21.66
N ARG A 132 9.21 -0.05 20.68
CA ARG A 132 7.85 0.47 20.52
C ARG A 132 6.81 -0.09 21.49
N GLN A 133 7.08 -1.19 22.16
CA GLN A 133 6.09 -1.89 22.98
C GLN A 133 6.60 -2.16 24.39
N MET A 134 5.65 -2.19 25.36
CA MET A 134 5.98 -2.50 26.75
C MET A 134 6.35 -3.97 26.93
N HIS A 135 7.18 -4.27 27.92
CA HIS A 135 7.62 -5.64 28.22
C HIS A 135 6.48 -6.62 28.53
N ASP A 136 5.33 -6.13 29.01
CA ASP A 136 4.16 -6.95 29.37
C ASP A 136 3.15 -7.10 28.21
N SER A 137 3.51 -6.73 26.98
CA SER A 137 2.64 -6.83 25.81
C SER A 137 2.55 -8.26 25.29
N GLY A 138 1.36 -8.78 25.23
CA GLY A 138 1.07 -10.06 24.58
C GLY A 138 1.24 -10.01 23.04
N ILE A 139 1.04 -8.83 22.44
CA ILE A 139 1.33 -8.61 21.03
C ILE A 139 2.83 -8.81 20.78
N LEU A 140 3.69 -8.15 21.55
CA LEU A 140 5.14 -8.29 21.44
C LEU A 140 5.60 -9.71 21.71
N TRP A 141 5.07 -10.37 22.75
CA TRP A 141 5.43 -11.73 23.08
C TRP A 141 5.13 -12.68 21.92
N ASN A 142 3.90 -12.64 21.37
CA ASN A 142 3.51 -13.48 20.24
C ASN A 142 4.28 -13.16 18.96
N ALA A 143 4.55 -11.89 18.68
CA ALA A 143 5.36 -11.50 17.54
C ALA A 143 6.81 -12.02 17.65
N THR A 144 7.39 -11.98 18.85
CA THR A 144 8.73 -12.52 19.12
C THR A 144 8.77 -14.04 18.93
N GLU A 145 7.76 -14.76 19.43
CA GLU A 145 7.65 -16.19 19.21
C GLU A 145 7.50 -16.54 17.72
N LEU A 146 6.68 -15.81 16.98
CA LEU A 146 6.56 -16.02 15.53
C LEU A 146 7.89 -15.80 14.80
N ARG A 147 8.65 -14.76 15.18
CA ARG A 147 10.01 -14.54 14.65
C ARG A 147 10.94 -15.72 14.94
N ARG A 148 10.87 -16.27 16.15
CA ARG A 148 11.68 -17.44 16.52
C ARG A 148 11.35 -18.63 15.62
N TYR A 149 10.05 -18.92 15.36
CA TYR A 149 9.65 -19.99 14.44
C TYR A 149 10.19 -19.76 13.03
N ILE A 150 10.18 -18.52 12.53
CA ILE A 150 10.71 -18.17 11.21
C ILE A 150 12.22 -18.38 11.18
N SER A 151 12.96 -17.89 12.19
CA SER A 151 14.43 -17.99 12.23
C SER A 151 14.94 -19.42 12.44
N GLU A 152 14.17 -20.28 13.09
CA GLU A 152 14.50 -21.70 13.29
C GLU A 152 14.05 -22.58 12.13
N GLU A 153 13.45 -22.00 11.07
CA GLU A 153 12.86 -22.74 9.94
C GLU A 153 11.90 -23.85 10.37
N ASN A 154 11.20 -23.61 11.48
CA ASN A 154 10.27 -24.58 12.05
C ASN A 154 8.90 -24.50 11.40
N PHE A 155 8.78 -25.09 10.21
CA PHE A 155 7.53 -25.11 9.43
C PHE A 155 6.64 -26.32 9.70
N LEU A 156 7.08 -27.24 10.58
CA LEU A 156 6.34 -28.48 10.86
C LEU A 156 5.23 -28.30 11.91
N THR A 157 5.31 -27.24 12.70
CA THR A 157 4.34 -26.97 13.76
C THR A 157 3.66 -25.63 13.52
N LEU A 158 2.33 -25.59 13.60
CA LEU A 158 1.61 -24.32 13.57
C LEU A 158 1.92 -23.52 14.83
N PRO A 159 2.27 -22.24 14.72
CA PRO A 159 2.47 -21.39 15.88
C PRO A 159 1.16 -21.23 16.65
N SER A 160 1.23 -21.27 17.98
CA SER A 160 0.11 -21.00 18.86
C SER A 160 0.17 -19.58 19.39
N VAL A 161 -0.97 -18.87 19.34
CA VAL A 161 -1.09 -17.55 19.93
C VAL A 161 -1.45 -17.69 21.41
N ARG A 162 -0.61 -17.15 22.29
CA ARG A 162 -0.88 -17.08 23.73
C ARG A 162 -1.68 -15.82 24.04
N VAL A 163 -2.86 -16.00 24.60
CA VAL A 163 -3.77 -14.91 24.98
C VAL A 163 -3.79 -14.71 26.50
N GLU A 164 -3.68 -15.81 27.27
CA GLU A 164 -3.76 -15.75 28.72
C GLU A 164 -2.59 -15.01 29.36
N GLY A 165 -2.91 -14.16 30.33
CA GLY A 165 -1.95 -13.41 31.10
C GLY A 165 -1.52 -12.06 30.50
N PHE A 166 -2.13 -11.64 29.40
CA PHE A 166 -1.86 -10.36 28.76
C PHE A 166 -3.09 -9.45 28.72
N PRO A 167 -2.98 -8.17 29.09
CA PRO A 167 -4.12 -7.25 29.08
C PRO A 167 -4.48 -6.71 27.69
N ASP A 168 -3.55 -6.77 26.74
CA ASP A 168 -3.65 -6.19 25.39
C ASP A 168 -4.13 -7.19 24.31
N ILE A 169 -4.37 -8.44 24.69
CA ILE A 169 -4.90 -9.49 23.81
C ILE A 169 -6.09 -10.19 24.47
N ARG A 170 -7.17 -10.35 23.71
CA ARG A 170 -8.26 -11.22 24.11
C ARG A 170 -8.80 -12.02 22.93
N MET A 171 -9.36 -13.19 23.22
CA MET A 171 -10.10 -13.98 22.24
C MET A 171 -11.55 -13.53 22.22
N VAL A 172 -12.12 -13.39 21.03
CA VAL A 172 -13.51 -13.03 20.80
C VAL A 172 -14.19 -14.12 20.00
N SER A 173 -15.38 -14.57 20.44
CA SER A 173 -16.16 -15.53 19.69
C SER A 173 -16.82 -14.87 18.47
N GLY A 174 -17.16 -15.65 17.44
CA GLY A 174 -17.84 -15.12 16.26
C GLY A 174 -19.20 -14.49 16.56
N SER A 175 -19.88 -14.92 17.63
CA SER A 175 -21.18 -14.37 18.08
C SER A 175 -21.03 -12.99 18.73
N GLU A 176 -19.89 -12.70 19.34
CA GLU A 176 -19.62 -11.42 20.04
C GLU A 176 -18.91 -10.40 19.14
N LEU A 177 -18.44 -10.84 17.96
CA LEU A 177 -17.54 -10.03 17.12
C LEU A 177 -18.12 -8.68 16.72
N ILE A 178 -19.41 -8.63 16.35
CA ILE A 178 -20.06 -7.39 15.92
C ILE A 178 -20.17 -6.40 17.09
N GLU A 179 -20.53 -6.89 18.28
CA GLU A 179 -20.61 -6.08 19.50
C GLU A 179 -19.23 -5.51 19.86
N VAL A 180 -18.19 -6.36 19.81
CA VAL A 180 -16.82 -5.93 20.10
C VAL A 180 -16.32 -4.89 19.11
N ILE A 181 -16.58 -5.04 17.80
CA ILE A 181 -16.18 -4.03 16.81
C ILE A 181 -16.95 -2.71 17.05
N ASN A 182 -18.25 -2.80 17.38
CA ASN A 182 -19.04 -1.63 17.70
C ASN A 182 -18.49 -0.91 18.93
N ASP A 183 -18.12 -1.64 19.99
CA ASP A 183 -17.48 -1.08 21.18
C ASP A 183 -16.15 -0.42 20.88
N CYS A 184 -15.30 -1.05 20.05
CA CYS A 184 -14.03 -0.47 19.62
C CYS A 184 -14.24 0.84 18.86
N TYR A 185 -15.22 0.89 17.96
CA TYR A 185 -15.56 2.12 17.24
C TYR A 185 -16.11 3.22 18.18
N GLY A 186 -16.87 2.84 19.21
CA GLY A 186 -17.39 3.75 20.21
C GLY A 186 -16.32 4.30 21.16
N GLN A 187 -15.33 3.50 21.50
CA GLN A 187 -14.29 3.83 22.49
C GLN A 187 -13.06 4.50 21.87
N ALA A 188 -12.54 3.91 20.80
CA ALA A 188 -11.31 4.36 20.16
C ALA A 188 -11.55 5.19 18.88
N GLY A 189 -12.71 5.01 18.23
CA GLY A 189 -13.01 5.61 16.94
C GLY A 189 -12.70 4.67 15.77
N MET A 190 -13.27 5.00 14.61
CA MET A 190 -13.04 4.25 13.36
C MET A 190 -11.59 4.38 12.86
N ASP A 191 -10.96 5.52 13.09
CA ASP A 191 -9.61 5.81 12.62
C ASP A 191 -8.55 5.03 13.41
N GLU A 192 -8.87 4.66 14.66
CA GLU A 192 -7.98 3.91 15.56
C GLU A 192 -8.31 2.40 15.61
N THR A 193 -9.31 1.96 14.83
CA THR A 193 -9.77 0.57 14.83
C THR A 193 -9.61 -0.07 13.46
N ILE A 194 -8.91 -1.19 13.37
CA ILE A 194 -8.72 -1.93 12.11
C ILE A 194 -9.08 -3.40 12.25
N VAL A 195 -9.71 -3.95 11.21
CA VAL A 195 -9.97 -5.40 11.08
C VAL A 195 -9.00 -5.99 10.06
N VAL A 196 -8.09 -6.83 10.51
CA VAL A 196 -7.09 -7.48 9.65
C VAL A 196 -7.64 -8.82 9.15
N CYS A 197 -7.67 -9.00 7.83
CA CYS A 197 -8.18 -10.19 7.16
C CYS A 197 -7.14 -10.84 6.25
N ARG A 198 -7.29 -12.14 6.02
CA ARG A 198 -6.40 -12.92 5.16
C ARG A 198 -6.58 -12.65 3.66
N SER A 199 -7.74 -12.14 3.24
CA SER A 199 -8.06 -11.95 1.83
C SER A 199 -9.02 -10.79 1.61
N ASN A 200 -8.98 -10.18 0.42
CA ASN A 200 -9.91 -9.13 0.00
C ASN A 200 -11.37 -9.60 0.05
N LYS A 201 -11.64 -10.85 -0.32
CA LYS A 201 -12.98 -11.45 -0.19
C LYS A 201 -13.51 -11.38 1.24
N ARG A 202 -12.67 -11.74 2.24
CA ARG A 202 -13.06 -11.62 3.64
C ARG A 202 -13.19 -10.17 4.09
N ALA A 203 -12.28 -9.30 3.67
CA ALA A 203 -12.37 -7.87 3.96
C ALA A 203 -13.69 -7.27 3.45
N ASN A 204 -14.11 -7.60 2.23
CA ASN A 204 -15.38 -7.16 1.68
C ASN A 204 -16.60 -7.66 2.49
N ILE A 205 -16.56 -8.90 3.00
CA ILE A 205 -17.61 -9.43 3.89
C ILE A 205 -17.67 -8.61 5.18
N TYR A 206 -16.52 -8.34 5.82
CA TYR A 206 -16.47 -7.51 7.03
C TYR A 206 -16.90 -6.07 6.76
N ASN A 207 -16.42 -5.45 5.69
CA ASN A 207 -16.80 -4.09 5.31
C ASN A 207 -18.33 -3.98 5.14
N LYS A 208 -18.94 -4.94 4.42
CA LYS A 208 -20.40 -4.96 4.26
C LYS A 208 -21.13 -5.18 5.59
N GLY A 209 -20.64 -6.10 6.44
CA GLY A 209 -21.21 -6.34 7.77
C GLY A 209 -21.11 -5.11 8.67
N ILE A 210 -19.96 -4.46 8.73
CA ILE A 210 -19.73 -3.23 9.51
C ILE A 210 -20.63 -2.11 9.00
N ARG A 211 -20.66 -1.87 7.69
CA ARG A 211 -21.53 -0.81 7.12
C ARG A 211 -23.00 -1.02 7.47
N ASN A 212 -23.52 -2.25 7.31
CA ASN A 212 -24.95 -2.51 7.52
C ASN A 212 -25.32 -2.63 9.00
N MET A 213 -24.50 -3.31 9.81
CA MET A 213 -24.88 -3.70 11.19
C MET A 213 -24.38 -2.72 12.26
N ILE A 214 -23.31 -1.99 12.01
CA ILE A 214 -22.68 -1.07 12.96
C ILE A 214 -22.92 0.39 12.55
N LEU A 215 -22.69 0.70 11.25
CA LEU A 215 -22.81 2.07 10.75
C LEU A 215 -24.19 2.40 10.19
N TYR A 216 -25.08 1.39 10.08
CA TYR A 216 -26.46 1.52 9.56
C TYR A 216 -26.54 2.19 8.19
N ARG A 217 -25.58 1.85 7.30
CA ARG A 217 -25.50 2.36 5.93
C ARG A 217 -26.09 1.34 4.96
N GLU A 218 -27.09 1.76 4.21
CA GLU A 218 -27.86 0.90 3.29
C GLU A 218 -27.44 1.07 1.84
N GLU A 219 -27.08 2.30 1.44
CA GLU A 219 -26.67 2.60 0.07
C GLU A 219 -25.27 2.01 -0.24
N GLU A 220 -24.97 1.83 -1.51
CA GLU A 220 -23.69 1.27 -1.95
C GLU A 220 -22.50 2.16 -1.57
N LEU A 221 -22.70 3.47 -1.62
CA LEU A 221 -21.73 4.50 -1.26
C LEU A 221 -22.42 5.66 -0.57
N GLU A 222 -21.96 6.00 0.63
CA GLU A 222 -22.55 7.08 1.44
C GLU A 222 -21.51 8.05 1.98
N SER A 223 -21.97 9.24 2.37
CA SER A 223 -21.13 10.20 3.09
C SER A 223 -20.57 9.60 4.38
N GLY A 224 -19.28 9.76 4.61
CA GLY A 224 -18.56 9.19 5.74
C GLY A 224 -17.97 7.80 5.47
N ASP A 225 -18.21 7.19 4.31
CA ASP A 225 -17.50 5.96 3.92
C ASP A 225 -15.99 6.20 3.78
N LEU A 226 -15.21 5.24 4.25
CA LEU A 226 -13.77 5.21 4.05
C LEU A 226 -13.45 4.39 2.80
N LEU A 227 -12.71 4.98 1.90
CA LEU A 227 -12.24 4.34 0.68
C LEU A 227 -10.72 4.25 0.69
N MET A 228 -10.18 3.14 0.22
CA MET A 228 -8.75 2.99 -0.03
C MET A 228 -8.51 3.08 -1.54
N VAL A 229 -7.57 3.92 -1.94
CA VAL A 229 -7.16 4.06 -3.33
C VAL A 229 -6.45 2.78 -3.78
N ALA A 230 -6.96 2.11 -4.79
CA ALA A 230 -6.44 0.83 -5.27
C ALA A 230 -5.35 0.97 -6.36
N LYS A 231 -5.22 2.14 -6.98
CA LYS A 231 -4.24 2.42 -8.05
C LYS A 231 -3.81 3.88 -7.98
N ASN A 232 -2.52 4.15 -8.23
CA ASN A 232 -2.02 5.52 -8.34
C ASN A 232 -2.80 6.29 -9.39
N ASN A 233 -3.18 7.53 -9.06
CA ASN A 233 -3.88 8.42 -9.97
C ASN A 233 -3.20 9.79 -10.02
N TYR A 234 -2.83 10.21 -11.22
CA TYR A 234 -2.15 11.47 -11.49
C TYR A 234 -3.11 12.54 -12.02
N PHE A 235 -4.19 12.11 -12.67
CA PHE A 235 -5.13 13.00 -13.36
C PHE A 235 -5.88 13.92 -12.40
N TRP A 236 -6.46 13.38 -11.33
CA TRP A 236 -7.24 14.18 -10.38
C TRP A 236 -6.40 15.12 -9.52
N ALA A 237 -5.09 14.91 -9.46
CA ALA A 237 -4.15 15.76 -8.76
C ALA A 237 -3.46 16.81 -9.64
N GLU A 238 -3.65 16.78 -10.98
CA GLU A 238 -2.92 17.61 -11.93
C GLU A 238 -3.00 19.13 -11.64
N ASN A 239 -4.17 19.60 -11.17
CA ASN A 239 -4.39 21.00 -10.83
C ASN A 239 -4.25 21.28 -9.32
N CYS A 240 -3.78 20.33 -8.53
CA CYS A 240 -3.60 20.47 -7.10
C CYS A 240 -2.15 20.84 -6.78
N LYS A 241 -1.95 21.86 -5.95
CA LYS A 241 -0.60 22.28 -5.54
C LYS A 241 -0.08 21.50 -4.35
N GLU A 242 -0.99 20.90 -3.60
CA GLU A 242 -0.73 20.22 -2.35
C GLU A 242 -0.22 18.80 -2.56
N ILE A 243 -0.63 18.17 -3.68
CA ILE A 243 -0.23 16.80 -4.02
C ILE A 243 0.09 16.68 -5.51
N ASP A 244 1.05 15.84 -5.85
CA ASP A 244 1.39 15.53 -7.24
C ASP A 244 0.60 14.36 -7.83
N PHE A 245 0.09 13.48 -6.97
CA PHE A 245 -0.74 12.34 -7.34
C PHE A 245 -1.43 11.75 -6.10
N ILE A 246 -2.49 11.01 -6.33
CA ILE A 246 -3.16 10.20 -5.31
C ILE A 246 -2.52 8.81 -5.33
N ALA A 247 -1.96 8.37 -4.20
CA ALA A 247 -1.19 7.13 -4.15
C ALA A 247 -2.08 5.91 -3.88
N ASN A 248 -1.68 4.75 -4.41
CA ASN A 248 -2.21 3.47 -3.97
C ASN A 248 -2.01 3.31 -2.46
N GLY A 249 -3.07 2.93 -1.75
CA GLY A 249 -3.10 2.81 -0.29
C GLY A 249 -3.51 4.08 0.45
N ASP A 250 -3.68 5.22 -0.23
CA ASP A 250 -4.23 6.42 0.41
C ASP A 250 -5.67 6.18 0.86
N ILE A 251 -6.02 6.75 2.01
CA ILE A 251 -7.39 6.69 2.55
C ILE A 251 -8.11 7.99 2.24
N ALA A 252 -9.31 7.87 1.73
CA ALA A 252 -10.20 8.99 1.47
C ALA A 252 -11.54 8.79 2.18
N VAL A 253 -12.11 9.88 2.69
CA VAL A 253 -13.45 9.90 3.28
C VAL A 253 -14.42 10.49 2.27
N VAL A 254 -15.51 9.78 1.98
CA VAL A 254 -16.58 10.31 1.14
C VAL A 254 -17.30 11.45 1.87
N ARG A 255 -17.21 12.66 1.36
CA ARG A 255 -17.91 13.83 1.89
C ARG A 255 -19.29 13.97 1.28
N ARG A 256 -19.40 13.68 -0.01
CA ARG A 256 -20.65 13.80 -0.76
C ARG A 256 -20.64 12.91 -1.99
N VAL A 257 -21.75 12.21 -2.22
CA VAL A 257 -22.08 11.56 -3.51
C VAL A 257 -23.00 12.53 -4.26
N ARG A 258 -22.66 12.86 -5.52
CA ARG A 258 -23.42 13.85 -6.31
C ARG A 258 -24.30 13.19 -7.36
N LYS A 259 -23.69 12.39 -8.25
CA LYS A 259 -24.38 11.81 -9.39
C LYS A 259 -23.81 10.45 -9.70
N GLU A 260 -24.67 9.48 -9.86
CA GLU A 260 -24.33 8.18 -10.44
C GLU A 260 -24.71 8.14 -11.90
N ARG A 261 -23.94 7.41 -12.70
CA ARG A 261 -24.16 7.24 -14.12
C ARG A 261 -23.61 5.90 -14.63
N ASP A 262 -24.34 5.31 -15.57
CA ASP A 262 -23.90 4.12 -16.28
C ASP A 262 -23.29 4.53 -17.61
N MET A 263 -22.04 4.14 -17.86
CA MET A 263 -21.31 4.41 -19.10
C MET A 263 -20.44 3.20 -19.44
N TYR A 264 -20.38 2.81 -20.70
CA TYR A 264 -19.54 1.71 -21.20
C TYR A 264 -19.80 0.36 -20.52
N GLY A 265 -20.97 0.17 -19.93
CA GLY A 265 -21.33 -1.02 -19.14
C GLY A 265 -20.70 -1.06 -17.76
N PHE A 266 -20.25 0.08 -17.23
CA PHE A 266 -19.73 0.29 -15.87
C PHE A 266 -20.52 1.40 -15.18
N ARG A 267 -20.50 1.35 -13.83
CA ARG A 267 -21.16 2.33 -12.97
C ARG A 267 -20.15 3.30 -12.39
N PHE A 268 -20.44 4.57 -12.51
CA PHE A 268 -19.60 5.66 -12.03
C PHE A 268 -20.37 6.54 -11.06
N ALA A 269 -19.66 7.11 -10.09
CA ALA A 269 -20.20 8.13 -9.19
C ALA A 269 -19.28 9.36 -9.13
N ASP A 270 -19.84 10.55 -9.32
CA ASP A 270 -19.16 11.80 -9.06
C ASP A 270 -19.24 12.12 -7.57
N VAL A 271 -18.12 12.24 -6.91
CA VAL A 271 -18.01 12.36 -5.47
C VAL A 271 -17.06 13.48 -5.05
N LEU A 272 -17.28 14.03 -3.86
CA LEU A 272 -16.31 14.84 -3.16
C LEU A 272 -15.62 13.96 -2.12
N LEU A 273 -14.31 13.76 -2.26
CA LEU A 273 -13.47 13.01 -1.33
C LEU A 273 -12.62 13.96 -0.50
N ARG A 274 -12.47 13.65 0.78
CA ARG A 274 -11.53 14.29 1.69
C ARG A 274 -10.39 13.31 2.01
N PHE A 275 -9.16 13.78 1.90
CA PHE A 275 -7.95 13.01 2.17
C PHE A 275 -7.32 13.46 3.50
N PRO A 276 -7.57 12.75 4.61
CA PRO A 276 -7.06 13.16 5.93
C PRO A 276 -5.55 13.28 6.00
N ASP A 277 -4.85 12.41 5.29
CA ASP A 277 -3.38 12.40 5.27
C ASP A 277 -2.76 13.58 4.48
N TYR A 278 -3.55 14.42 3.81
CA TYR A 278 -3.12 15.57 3.02
C TYR A 278 -3.78 16.87 3.55
N ASP A 279 -3.69 17.08 4.85
CA ASP A 279 -4.26 18.26 5.54
C ASP A 279 -5.75 18.46 5.21
N ASP A 280 -6.51 17.35 5.17
CA ASP A 280 -7.93 17.35 4.83
C ASP A 280 -8.27 17.89 3.42
N LEU A 281 -7.34 17.74 2.48
CA LEU A 281 -7.55 18.11 1.08
C LEU A 281 -8.83 17.50 0.53
N GLU A 282 -9.68 18.34 -0.08
CA GLU A 282 -10.90 17.90 -0.74
C GLU A 282 -10.74 17.92 -2.27
N LEU A 283 -11.07 16.80 -2.91
CA LEU A 283 -11.04 16.65 -4.37
C LEU A 283 -12.38 16.13 -4.90
N GLU A 284 -12.84 16.75 -5.99
CA GLU A 284 -13.94 16.23 -6.79
C GLU A 284 -13.41 15.22 -7.78
N VAL A 285 -13.87 13.98 -7.68
CA VAL A 285 -13.40 12.87 -8.53
C VAL A 285 -14.56 12.02 -9.02
N THR A 286 -14.31 11.23 -10.06
CA THR A 286 -15.24 10.19 -10.49
C THR A 286 -14.72 8.83 -10.02
N LEU A 287 -15.52 8.10 -9.27
CA LEU A 287 -15.25 6.74 -8.82
C LEU A 287 -15.85 5.72 -9.78
N LEU A 288 -15.19 4.60 -9.91
CA LEU A 288 -15.71 3.40 -10.58
C LEU A 288 -16.34 2.48 -9.52
N LEU A 289 -17.66 2.50 -9.39
CA LEU A 289 -18.40 1.77 -8.34
C LEU A 289 -18.19 0.26 -8.40
N ASP A 290 -18.02 -0.29 -9.61
CA ASP A 290 -17.79 -1.72 -9.80
C ASP A 290 -16.51 -2.22 -9.09
N THR A 291 -15.58 -1.33 -8.74
CA THR A 291 -14.36 -1.69 -8.00
C THR A 291 -14.58 -1.84 -6.49
N LEU A 292 -15.67 -1.31 -5.94
CA LEU A 292 -15.95 -1.36 -4.49
C LEU A 292 -16.15 -2.77 -3.96
N HIS A 293 -16.55 -3.70 -4.82
CA HIS A 293 -16.91 -5.07 -4.45
C HIS A 293 -16.00 -6.14 -5.08
N THR A 294 -14.95 -5.74 -5.78
CA THR A 294 -14.02 -6.70 -6.40
C THR A 294 -13.22 -7.45 -5.34
N GLU A 295 -13.00 -8.75 -5.57
CA GLU A 295 -12.10 -9.56 -4.74
C GLU A 295 -10.62 -9.34 -5.10
N THR A 296 -10.36 -8.66 -6.21
CA THR A 296 -9.03 -8.29 -6.70
C THR A 296 -8.66 -6.86 -6.27
N PRO A 297 -7.37 -6.54 -6.11
CA PRO A 297 -6.92 -5.19 -5.69
C PRO A 297 -7.28 -4.09 -6.70
N ALA A 298 -7.56 -4.44 -7.94
CA ALA A 298 -7.95 -3.52 -9.02
C ALA A 298 -8.92 -4.20 -9.98
N LEU A 299 -9.47 -3.42 -10.91
CA LEU A 299 -10.32 -3.96 -11.99
C LEU A 299 -9.53 -5.04 -12.77
N PRO A 300 -10.13 -6.23 -13.03
CA PRO A 300 -9.48 -7.25 -13.85
C PRO A 300 -9.03 -6.68 -15.20
N LYS A 301 -7.89 -7.16 -15.72
CA LYS A 301 -7.29 -6.63 -16.94
C LYS A 301 -8.28 -6.61 -18.13
N GLU A 302 -9.03 -7.68 -18.33
CA GLU A 302 -10.04 -7.77 -19.41
C GLU A 302 -11.11 -6.67 -19.29
N MET A 303 -11.56 -6.36 -18.08
CA MET A 303 -12.54 -5.29 -17.85
C MET A 303 -11.91 -3.90 -18.01
N SER A 304 -10.67 -3.75 -17.59
CA SER A 304 -9.91 -2.51 -17.80
C SER A 304 -9.68 -2.23 -19.28
N ASP A 305 -9.27 -3.24 -20.05
CA ASP A 305 -9.05 -3.14 -21.49
C ASP A 305 -10.38 -2.84 -22.23
N LYS A 306 -11.48 -3.47 -21.81
CA LYS A 306 -12.81 -3.18 -22.35
C LYS A 306 -13.23 -1.74 -22.11
N LEU A 307 -13.06 -1.23 -20.89
CA LEU A 307 -13.36 0.17 -20.55
C LEU A 307 -12.51 1.12 -21.41
N PHE A 308 -11.21 0.85 -21.52
CA PHE A 308 -10.30 1.66 -22.32
C PHE A 308 -10.70 1.70 -23.79
N CYS A 309 -10.97 0.54 -24.43
CA CYS A 309 -11.42 0.48 -25.82
C CYS A 309 -12.73 1.26 -26.03
N SER A 310 -13.69 1.09 -25.11
CA SER A 310 -15.00 1.79 -25.24
C SER A 310 -14.84 3.31 -25.11
N VAL A 311 -13.96 3.78 -24.25
CA VAL A 311 -13.65 5.22 -24.15
C VAL A 311 -12.96 5.72 -25.41
N LEU A 312 -12.00 4.98 -25.99
CA LEU A 312 -11.32 5.37 -27.22
C LEU A 312 -12.28 5.48 -28.41
N GLU A 313 -13.27 4.59 -28.51
CA GLU A 313 -14.27 4.64 -29.58
C GLU A 313 -15.13 5.90 -29.55
N ASP A 314 -15.38 6.46 -28.36
CA ASP A 314 -16.15 7.71 -28.22
C ASP A 314 -15.33 8.97 -28.52
N TYR A 315 -13.98 8.89 -28.49
CA TYR A 315 -13.09 10.02 -28.74
C TYR A 315 -12.35 9.92 -30.09
N ALA A 316 -12.61 8.87 -30.89
CA ALA A 316 -12.09 8.69 -32.23
C ALA A 316 -13.02 9.32 -33.28
#